data_3809fd70e26c044a3d3116164e74066a
#
_entry.id   3809fd70e26c044a3d3116164e74066a
#
_cell.length_a   1.000
_cell.length_b   1.000
_cell.length_c   1.000
_cell.angle_alpha   90.00
_cell.angle_beta   90.00
_cell.angle_gamma   90.00
#
_symmetry.space_group_name_H-M   'P 1'
#
loop_
_entity.id
_entity.type
_entity.pdbx_description
1 polymer ?
#
loop_
_entity_poly.entity_id
_entity_poly.type
_entity_poly.pdbx_seq_one_letter_code
_entity_poly.pdbx_strand_id
1 'polypeptide(L)'
;MYRCHIQNKLGDRKLEEITRSDIQNVLKTLTPQTAATTLAICKTLFREAISHGLISDSPASGVRSTAIQVVPRKFLTVQELEGLDLGKYRTQILFLGYHGLRWGEAVALTDEDIIEGKVHVNKSIHGPTKTRAGVRVIPQVSDFKKYSASPKGMRNVLHKHGVHIHSLRHTYAYLLKSSGVHVTTAQRLMGHSDPGITLGIYTRFRDDEIDQAGEMIRKFTQKN
;
A
#
# COMPACT_ATOMS: atom_id res chain seq x y z
N MET A 1 -16.43 -0.73 -4.26
CA MET A 1 -16.62 -2.20 -4.29
C MET A 1 -18.09 -2.57 -4.23
N TYR A 2 -18.81 -2.33 -3.11
CA TYR A 2 -20.24 -2.68 -3.00
C TYR A 2 -21.05 -2.13 -4.19
N ARG A 3 -21.08 -0.81 -4.39
CA ARG A 3 -21.85 -0.18 -5.47
C ARG A 3 -21.50 -0.71 -6.87
N CYS A 4 -20.23 -0.92 -7.15
CA CYS A 4 -19.79 -1.30 -8.51
C CYS A 4 -20.03 -2.78 -8.84
N HIS A 5 -19.95 -3.69 -7.86
CA HIS A 5 -19.92 -5.13 -8.15
C HIS A 5 -21.05 -5.92 -7.53
N ILE A 6 -21.66 -5.45 -6.44
CA ILE A 6 -22.72 -6.15 -5.73
C ILE A 6 -24.06 -5.47 -6.03
N GLN A 7 -24.18 -4.18 -5.74
CA GLN A 7 -25.43 -3.43 -5.87
C GLN A 7 -26.02 -3.51 -7.29
N ASN A 8 -25.19 -3.30 -8.32
CA ASN A 8 -25.66 -3.34 -9.72
C ASN A 8 -26.12 -4.72 -10.20
N LYS A 9 -25.80 -5.79 -9.48
CA LYS A 9 -26.11 -7.17 -9.89
C LYS A 9 -27.12 -7.85 -8.98
N LEU A 10 -27.11 -7.49 -7.70
CA LEU A 10 -27.90 -8.15 -6.67
C LEU A 10 -28.73 -7.17 -5.81
N GLY A 11 -28.53 -5.85 -5.96
CA GLY A 11 -29.09 -4.85 -5.05
C GLY A 11 -30.61 -4.72 -5.09
N ASP A 12 -31.25 -5.05 -6.23
CA ASP A 12 -32.71 -4.98 -6.39
C ASP A 12 -33.41 -6.30 -6.01
N ARG A 13 -32.65 -7.32 -5.61
CA ARG A 13 -33.18 -8.62 -5.20
C ARG A 13 -33.40 -8.68 -3.69
N LYS A 14 -34.43 -9.41 -3.27
CA LYS A 14 -34.61 -9.72 -1.85
C LYS A 14 -33.48 -10.60 -1.33
N LEU A 15 -33.07 -10.37 -0.09
CA LEU A 15 -31.96 -11.12 0.52
C LEU A 15 -32.17 -12.63 0.52
N GLU A 16 -33.44 -13.06 0.75
CA GLU A 16 -33.86 -14.47 0.79
C GLU A 16 -33.74 -15.16 -0.59
N GLU A 17 -33.82 -14.39 -1.68
CA GLU A 17 -33.76 -14.90 -3.05
C GLU A 17 -32.36 -15.01 -3.60
N ILE A 18 -31.37 -14.44 -2.90
CA ILE A 18 -29.97 -14.48 -3.35
C ILE A 18 -29.38 -15.84 -3.02
N THR A 19 -28.91 -16.54 -4.05
CA THR A 19 -28.35 -17.87 -3.95
C THR A 19 -26.81 -17.85 -3.96
N ARG A 20 -26.20 -18.98 -3.57
CA ARG A 20 -24.77 -19.20 -3.72
C ARG A 20 -24.31 -19.04 -5.18
N SER A 21 -25.11 -19.51 -6.14
CA SER A 21 -24.83 -19.43 -7.57
C SER A 21 -24.76 -17.97 -8.04
N ASP A 22 -25.64 -17.11 -7.54
CA ASP A 22 -25.63 -15.69 -7.87
C ASP A 22 -24.31 -15.01 -7.44
N ILE A 23 -23.87 -15.31 -6.22
CA ILE A 23 -22.58 -14.79 -5.72
C ILE A 23 -21.43 -15.31 -6.57
N GLN A 24 -21.41 -16.61 -6.87
CA GLN A 24 -20.36 -17.20 -7.73
C GLN A 24 -20.33 -16.56 -9.12
N ASN A 25 -21.49 -16.30 -9.73
CA ASN A 25 -21.57 -15.65 -11.03
C ASN A 25 -21.06 -14.21 -10.99
N VAL A 26 -21.31 -13.47 -9.92
CA VAL A 26 -20.70 -12.15 -9.71
C VAL A 26 -19.16 -12.26 -9.65
N LEU A 27 -18.64 -13.22 -8.86
CA LEU A 27 -17.19 -13.37 -8.66
C LEU A 27 -16.47 -13.82 -9.95
N LYS A 28 -17.06 -14.67 -10.78
CA LYS A 28 -16.47 -15.14 -12.06
C LYS A 28 -16.16 -14.01 -13.04
N THR A 29 -16.86 -12.89 -12.95
CA THR A 29 -16.65 -11.72 -13.84
C THR A 29 -15.54 -10.78 -13.35
N LEU A 30 -14.90 -11.07 -12.22
CA LEU A 30 -13.95 -10.19 -11.55
C LEU A 30 -12.54 -10.78 -11.59
N THR A 31 -11.55 -9.89 -11.49
CA THR A 31 -10.17 -10.34 -11.27
C THR A 31 -10.06 -11.06 -9.91
N PRO A 32 -9.14 -12.02 -9.73
CA PRO A 32 -9.01 -12.79 -8.48
C PRO A 32 -8.95 -11.91 -7.22
N GLN A 33 -8.17 -10.83 -7.26
CA GLN A 33 -8.06 -9.89 -6.15
C GLN A 33 -9.38 -9.16 -5.85
N THR A 34 -10.07 -8.71 -6.90
CA THR A 34 -11.38 -8.04 -6.76
C THR A 34 -12.43 -9.01 -6.28
N ALA A 35 -12.43 -10.25 -6.79
CA ALA A 35 -13.34 -11.33 -6.38
C ALA A 35 -13.18 -11.65 -4.89
N ALA A 36 -11.95 -11.81 -4.39
CA ALA A 36 -11.69 -12.07 -2.97
C ALA A 36 -12.21 -10.93 -2.08
N THR A 37 -11.96 -9.69 -2.44
CA THR A 37 -12.45 -8.52 -1.68
C THR A 37 -13.99 -8.43 -1.74
N THR A 38 -14.59 -8.68 -2.91
CA THR A 38 -16.04 -8.68 -3.09
C THR A 38 -16.70 -9.79 -2.26
N LEU A 39 -16.12 -10.98 -2.25
CA LEU A 39 -16.59 -12.09 -1.42
C LEU A 39 -16.53 -11.77 0.08
N ALA A 40 -15.44 -11.13 0.53
CA ALA A 40 -15.32 -10.70 1.93
C ALA A 40 -16.43 -9.72 2.32
N ILE A 41 -16.79 -8.78 1.43
CA ILE A 41 -17.92 -7.85 1.62
C ILE A 41 -19.23 -8.63 1.67
N CYS A 42 -19.48 -9.55 0.73
CA CYS A 42 -20.69 -10.39 0.75
C CYS A 42 -20.82 -11.15 2.08
N LYS A 43 -19.75 -11.82 2.53
CA LYS A 43 -19.74 -12.55 3.81
C LYS A 43 -20.06 -11.64 5.00
N THR A 44 -19.55 -10.42 5.01
CA THR A 44 -19.88 -9.46 6.07
C THR A 44 -21.35 -9.04 6.00
N LEU A 45 -21.85 -8.66 4.82
CA LEU A 45 -23.26 -8.24 4.66
C LEU A 45 -24.24 -9.34 5.06
N PHE A 46 -24.03 -10.58 4.62
CA PHE A 46 -24.94 -11.68 4.97
C PHE A 46 -24.82 -12.10 6.44
N ARG A 47 -23.64 -11.95 7.06
CA ARG A 47 -23.50 -12.13 8.51
C ARG A 47 -24.31 -11.09 9.31
N GLU A 48 -24.28 -9.83 8.89
CA GLU A 48 -25.10 -8.78 9.48
C GLU A 48 -26.60 -9.05 9.25
N ALA A 49 -27.00 -9.52 8.06
CA ALA A 49 -28.37 -9.88 7.77
C ALA A 49 -28.88 -11.01 8.69
N ILE A 50 -28.07 -12.01 8.99
CA ILE A 50 -28.38 -13.07 9.96
C ILE A 50 -28.49 -12.48 11.37
N SER A 51 -27.59 -11.63 11.80
CA SER A 51 -27.61 -11.03 13.15
C SER A 51 -28.85 -10.18 13.39
N HIS A 52 -29.43 -9.61 12.32
CA HIS A 52 -30.69 -8.86 12.36
C HIS A 52 -31.93 -9.73 12.10
N GLY A 53 -31.80 -11.05 11.99
CA GLY A 53 -32.92 -11.97 11.77
C GLY A 53 -33.58 -11.85 10.40
N LEU A 54 -32.94 -11.23 9.41
CA LEU A 54 -33.51 -11.03 8.06
C LEU A 54 -33.40 -12.30 7.20
N ILE A 55 -32.45 -13.18 7.47
CA ILE A 55 -32.25 -14.49 6.83
C ILE A 55 -31.75 -15.48 7.87
N SER A 56 -31.99 -16.78 7.68
CA SER A 56 -31.48 -17.84 8.56
C SER A 56 -30.06 -18.25 8.21
N ASP A 57 -29.71 -18.24 6.92
CA ASP A 57 -28.46 -18.75 6.42
C ASP A 57 -27.77 -17.83 5.42
N SER A 58 -26.45 -17.86 5.38
CA SER A 58 -25.67 -17.05 4.45
C SER A 58 -25.44 -17.75 3.10
N PRO A 59 -25.93 -17.22 1.99
CA PRO A 59 -25.61 -17.77 0.66
C PRO A 59 -24.11 -17.60 0.31
N ALA A 60 -23.36 -16.79 1.03
CA ALA A 60 -21.90 -16.66 0.88
C ALA A 60 -21.13 -17.73 1.66
N SER A 61 -21.81 -18.58 2.47
CA SER A 61 -21.19 -19.67 3.19
C SER A 61 -20.65 -20.71 2.21
N GLY A 62 -19.39 -21.16 2.43
CA GLY A 62 -18.74 -22.15 1.56
C GLY A 62 -18.34 -21.65 0.16
N VAL A 63 -18.66 -20.40 -0.21
CA VAL A 63 -18.15 -19.79 -1.45
C VAL A 63 -16.65 -19.53 -1.32
N ARG A 64 -15.89 -19.91 -2.35
CA ARG A 64 -14.45 -19.65 -2.44
C ARG A 64 -14.18 -18.74 -3.63
N SER A 65 -13.24 -17.82 -3.49
CA SER A 65 -12.69 -17.06 -4.62
C SER A 65 -11.52 -17.82 -5.23
N THR A 66 -11.21 -17.51 -6.49
CA THR A 66 -9.99 -18.01 -7.15
C THR A 66 -8.77 -17.62 -6.33
N ALA A 67 -7.79 -18.51 -6.25
CA ALA A 67 -6.52 -18.22 -5.57
C ALA A 67 -5.84 -16.98 -6.18
N ILE A 68 -5.37 -16.09 -5.33
CA ILE A 68 -4.65 -14.90 -5.73
C ILE A 68 -3.19 -15.29 -5.92
N GLN A 69 -2.69 -15.18 -7.14
CA GLN A 69 -1.26 -15.20 -7.37
C GLN A 69 -0.67 -13.88 -6.88
N VAL A 70 0.14 -13.95 -5.84
CA VAL A 70 0.85 -12.79 -5.31
C VAL A 70 2.03 -12.49 -6.24
N VAL A 71 1.83 -11.56 -7.18
CA VAL A 71 2.94 -11.05 -7.98
C VAL A 71 3.76 -10.11 -7.08
N PRO A 72 5.08 -10.36 -6.94
CA PRO A 72 5.96 -9.47 -6.17
C PRO A 72 5.87 -8.04 -6.74
N ARG A 73 5.63 -7.08 -5.88
CA ARG A 73 5.58 -5.67 -6.32
C ARG A 73 6.99 -5.20 -6.63
N LYS A 74 7.18 -4.59 -7.81
CA LYS A 74 8.45 -4.01 -8.22
C LYS A 74 8.82 -2.87 -7.27
N PHE A 75 10.04 -2.87 -6.79
CA PHE A 75 10.70 -1.74 -6.16
C PHE A 75 11.92 -1.38 -7.02
N LEU A 76 12.51 -0.23 -6.78
CA LEU A 76 13.69 0.24 -7.47
C LEU A 76 14.84 0.39 -6.46
N THR A 77 16.04 0.11 -6.88
CA THR A 77 17.23 0.58 -6.17
C THR A 77 17.38 2.10 -6.34
N VAL A 78 18.26 2.72 -5.56
CA VAL A 78 18.57 4.16 -5.71
C VAL A 78 19.06 4.45 -7.13
N GLN A 79 20.00 3.67 -7.62
CA GLN A 79 20.58 3.82 -8.97
C GLN A 79 19.53 3.68 -10.06
N GLU A 80 18.64 2.67 -9.95
CA GLU A 80 17.54 2.52 -10.92
C GLU A 80 16.58 3.71 -10.88
N LEU A 81 16.20 4.19 -9.69
CA LEU A 81 15.29 5.33 -9.55
C LEU A 81 15.89 6.61 -10.13
N GLU A 82 17.15 6.89 -9.83
CA GLU A 82 17.87 8.07 -10.30
C GLU A 82 18.17 8.03 -11.79
N GLY A 83 18.37 6.84 -12.35
CA GLY A 83 18.62 6.61 -13.77
C GLY A 83 17.40 6.73 -14.67
N LEU A 84 16.17 6.84 -14.11
CA LEU A 84 14.98 7.00 -14.92
C LEU A 84 14.91 8.39 -15.59
N ASP A 85 14.44 8.42 -16.84
CA ASP A 85 14.03 9.68 -17.48
C ASP A 85 12.66 10.11 -16.93
N LEU A 86 12.69 11.02 -15.97
CA LEU A 86 11.53 11.49 -15.23
C LEU A 86 11.05 12.87 -15.69
N GLY A 87 11.79 13.52 -16.60
CA GLY A 87 11.49 14.83 -17.15
C GLY A 87 11.15 15.85 -16.05
N LYS A 88 10.14 16.68 -16.28
CA LYS A 88 9.71 17.74 -15.33
C LYS A 88 9.18 17.24 -13.98
N TYR A 89 8.96 15.95 -13.82
CA TYR A 89 8.46 15.34 -12.58
C TYR A 89 9.57 14.73 -11.71
N ARG A 90 10.84 14.88 -12.10
CA ARG A 90 11.98 14.27 -11.41
C ARG A 90 11.98 14.59 -9.91
N THR A 91 11.93 15.84 -9.53
CA THR A 91 11.93 16.24 -8.11
C THR A 91 10.82 15.57 -7.31
N GLN A 92 9.58 15.60 -7.79
CA GLN A 92 8.44 15.01 -7.09
C GLN A 92 8.54 13.48 -7.02
N ILE A 93 8.99 12.83 -8.07
CA ILE A 93 9.12 11.35 -8.11
C ILE A 93 10.24 10.89 -7.16
N LEU A 94 11.39 11.55 -7.18
CA LEU A 94 12.48 11.27 -6.24
C LEU A 94 12.04 11.51 -4.79
N PHE A 95 11.32 12.60 -4.54
CA PHE A 95 10.79 12.88 -3.20
C PHE A 95 9.87 11.77 -2.71
N LEU A 96 8.94 11.27 -3.54
CA LEU A 96 8.11 10.12 -3.19
C LEU A 96 8.92 8.84 -2.92
N GLY A 97 9.93 8.58 -3.74
CA GLY A 97 10.81 7.41 -3.60
C GLY A 97 11.66 7.44 -2.34
N TYR A 98 12.07 8.62 -1.90
CA TYR A 98 12.95 8.81 -0.74
C TYR A 98 12.23 9.09 0.58
N HIS A 99 10.92 9.36 0.56
CA HIS A 99 10.15 9.65 1.78
C HIS A 99 8.95 8.70 1.98
N GLY A 100 8.63 7.89 1.00
CA GLY A 100 7.61 6.84 1.10
C GLY A 100 6.20 7.33 1.41
N LEU A 101 5.87 8.55 1.06
CA LEU A 101 4.55 9.14 1.27
C LEU A 101 3.46 8.42 0.46
N ARG A 102 2.25 8.36 1.02
CA ARG A 102 1.08 8.02 0.21
C ARG A 102 0.77 9.19 -0.72
N TRP A 103 0.21 8.91 -1.90
CA TRP A 103 -0.16 9.97 -2.85
C TRP A 103 -0.97 11.11 -2.20
N GLY A 104 -2.00 10.76 -1.43
CA GLY A 104 -2.84 11.75 -0.76
C GLY A 104 -2.11 12.59 0.29
N GLU A 105 -1.11 12.04 0.96
CA GLU A 105 -0.23 12.74 1.88
C GLU A 105 0.66 13.74 1.11
N ALA A 106 1.33 13.26 0.05
CA ALA A 106 2.22 14.09 -0.76
C ALA A 106 1.52 15.30 -1.40
N VAL A 107 0.30 15.10 -1.92
CA VAL A 107 -0.50 16.19 -2.51
C VAL A 107 -0.92 17.23 -1.46
N ALA A 108 -1.12 16.81 -0.21
CA ALA A 108 -1.52 17.71 0.88
C ALA A 108 -0.36 18.50 1.49
N LEU A 109 0.91 18.10 1.21
CA LEU A 109 2.08 18.82 1.72
C LEU A 109 2.21 20.21 1.11
N THR A 110 2.67 21.12 1.95
CA THR A 110 3.07 22.49 1.62
C THR A 110 4.49 22.74 2.10
N ASP A 111 5.09 23.86 1.71
CA ASP A 111 6.42 24.26 2.18
C ASP A 111 6.47 24.43 3.70
N GLU A 112 5.35 24.81 4.33
CA GLU A 112 5.19 24.94 5.78
C GLU A 112 5.29 23.62 6.54
N ASP A 113 5.09 22.48 5.85
CA ASP A 113 5.24 21.13 6.44
C ASP A 113 6.69 20.66 6.40
N ILE A 114 7.60 21.43 5.81
CA ILE A 114 9.04 21.15 5.74
C ILE A 114 9.76 22.08 6.72
N ILE A 115 10.12 21.55 7.88
CA ILE A 115 10.68 22.34 8.98
C ILE A 115 12.00 21.72 9.41
N GLU A 116 13.08 22.48 9.46
CA GLU A 116 14.40 22.06 9.97
C GLU A 116 14.89 20.73 9.37
N GLY A 117 14.75 20.55 8.05
CA GLY A 117 15.17 19.33 7.37
C GLY A 117 14.29 18.09 7.70
N LYS A 118 13.05 18.33 8.11
CA LYS A 118 12.07 17.27 8.42
C LYS A 118 10.76 17.53 7.71
N VAL A 119 10.12 16.45 7.28
CA VAL A 119 8.80 16.44 6.64
C VAL A 119 7.75 16.06 7.69
N HIS A 120 6.84 16.97 8.00
CA HIS A 120 5.74 16.75 8.94
C HIS A 120 4.50 16.26 8.21
N VAL A 121 4.19 14.97 8.36
CA VAL A 121 3.03 14.33 7.72
C VAL A 121 1.90 14.24 8.74
N ASN A 122 0.86 15.06 8.59
CA ASN A 122 -0.29 15.11 9.52
C ASN A 122 -1.63 15.15 8.80
N LYS A 123 -1.63 15.30 7.46
CA LYS A 123 -2.81 15.50 6.63
C LYS A 123 -2.74 14.72 5.31
N SER A 124 -3.87 14.62 4.64
CA SER A 124 -4.04 14.04 3.31
C SER A 124 -5.10 14.84 2.56
N ILE A 125 -5.19 14.71 1.24
CA ILE A 125 -6.27 15.33 0.44
C ILE A 125 -7.68 14.93 0.89
N HIS A 126 -7.82 13.90 1.70
CA HIS A 126 -9.10 13.44 2.27
C HIS A 126 -9.33 13.93 3.72
N GLY A 127 -8.56 14.91 4.18
CA GLY A 127 -8.58 15.43 5.54
C GLY A 127 -7.44 14.89 6.42
N PRO A 128 -7.57 14.95 7.76
CA PRO A 128 -6.57 14.45 8.69
C PRO A 128 -6.27 12.98 8.44
N THR A 129 -5.08 12.52 8.81
CA THR A 129 -4.72 11.11 8.68
C THR A 129 -5.67 10.24 9.50
N LYS A 130 -6.21 9.17 8.88
CA LYS A 130 -7.22 8.29 9.50
C LYS A 130 -6.75 7.56 10.76
N THR A 131 -5.45 7.43 10.96
CA THR A 131 -4.86 6.70 12.09
C THR A 131 -3.77 7.53 12.75
N ARG A 132 -3.57 7.30 14.05
CA ARG A 132 -2.50 7.93 14.82
C ARG A 132 -1.12 7.64 14.23
N ALA A 133 -0.91 6.46 13.66
CA ALA A 133 0.32 6.07 12.97
C ALA A 133 0.56 6.87 11.65
N GLY A 134 -0.48 7.47 11.10
CA GLY A 134 -0.36 8.35 9.92
C GLY A 134 0.33 9.67 10.23
N VAL A 135 0.20 10.19 11.45
CA VAL A 135 0.90 11.39 11.91
C VAL A 135 2.34 11.03 12.24
N ARG A 136 3.28 11.58 11.51
CA ARG A 136 4.71 11.26 11.68
C ARG A 136 5.62 12.34 11.13
N VAL A 137 6.86 12.31 11.58
CA VAL A 137 7.94 13.14 11.07
C VAL A 137 8.95 12.25 10.37
N ILE A 138 9.36 12.64 9.18
CA ILE A 138 10.32 11.91 8.33
C ILE A 138 11.51 12.82 8.07
N PRO A 139 12.78 12.35 8.12
CA PRO A 139 13.91 13.14 7.68
C PRO A 139 13.74 13.57 6.22
N GLN A 140 13.99 14.84 5.90
CA GLN A 140 14.05 15.31 4.53
C GLN A 140 15.41 14.93 3.93
N VAL A 141 15.39 14.14 2.88
CA VAL A 141 16.64 13.67 2.20
C VAL A 141 16.69 14.07 0.72
N SER A 142 15.70 14.78 0.23
CA SER A 142 15.69 15.37 -1.13
C SER A 142 14.82 16.62 -1.20
N ASP A 143 14.95 17.37 -2.30
CA ASP A 143 14.20 18.61 -2.51
C ASP A 143 12.71 18.34 -2.65
N PHE A 144 11.92 19.21 -2.00
CA PHE A 144 10.47 19.20 -2.12
C PHE A 144 10.02 20.10 -3.28
N LYS A 145 9.00 19.65 -3.99
CA LYS A 145 8.24 20.46 -4.94
C LYS A 145 6.76 20.08 -4.84
N LYS A 146 5.92 21.07 -4.67
CA LYS A 146 4.47 20.89 -4.52
C LYS A 146 3.86 20.04 -5.63
N TYR A 147 2.93 19.18 -5.25
CA TYR A 147 2.23 18.27 -6.17
C TYR A 147 0.94 18.89 -6.69
N SER A 148 0.58 18.54 -7.93
CA SER A 148 -0.78 18.77 -8.42
C SER A 148 -1.73 17.69 -7.86
N ALA A 149 -3.01 18.00 -7.72
CA ALA A 149 -4.02 17.04 -7.25
C ALA A 149 -4.15 15.82 -8.18
N SER A 150 -3.89 15.98 -9.48
CA SER A 150 -3.96 14.88 -10.45
C SER A 150 -2.62 14.16 -10.62
N PRO A 151 -2.55 12.85 -10.39
CA PRO A 151 -1.33 12.07 -10.62
C PRO A 151 -1.09 11.71 -12.09
N LYS A 152 -1.97 12.11 -13.02
CA LYS A 152 -1.99 11.62 -14.41
C LYS A 152 -0.64 11.79 -15.11
N GLY A 153 -0.03 12.96 -15.01
CA GLY A 153 1.25 13.24 -15.67
C GLY A 153 2.39 12.39 -15.12
N MET A 154 2.54 12.33 -13.80
CA MET A 154 3.55 11.50 -13.14
C MET A 154 3.32 10.00 -13.39
N ARG A 155 2.06 9.56 -13.37
CA ARG A 155 1.68 8.17 -13.66
C ARG A 155 2.10 7.78 -15.07
N ASN A 156 1.87 8.64 -16.06
CA ASN A 156 2.24 8.38 -17.44
C ASN A 156 3.77 8.24 -17.61
N VAL A 157 4.54 9.09 -16.95
CA VAL A 157 6.01 9.01 -16.96
C VAL A 157 6.48 7.70 -16.32
N LEU A 158 6.03 7.39 -15.11
CA LEU A 158 6.41 6.17 -14.41
C LEU A 158 5.98 4.90 -15.16
N HIS A 159 4.81 4.91 -15.82
CA HIS A 159 4.30 3.77 -16.57
C HIS A 159 5.20 3.39 -17.74
N LYS A 160 5.86 4.35 -18.40
CA LYS A 160 6.85 4.07 -19.46
C LYS A 160 8.00 3.19 -18.97
N HIS A 161 8.31 3.27 -17.67
CA HIS A 161 9.35 2.48 -17.01
C HIS A 161 8.80 1.24 -16.27
N GLY A 162 7.51 0.92 -16.46
CA GLY A 162 6.86 -0.20 -15.76
C GLY A 162 6.74 0.01 -14.25
N VAL A 163 6.73 1.25 -13.78
CA VAL A 163 6.68 1.63 -12.36
C VAL A 163 5.34 2.31 -12.04
N HIS A 164 4.80 2.06 -10.86
CA HIS A 164 3.60 2.73 -10.36
C HIS A 164 3.95 3.70 -9.23
N ILE A 165 3.15 4.75 -9.02
CA ILE A 165 3.36 5.70 -7.92
C ILE A 165 3.50 4.97 -6.57
N HIS A 166 2.67 3.96 -6.32
CA HIS A 166 2.75 3.19 -5.06
C HIS A 166 4.03 2.34 -4.94
N SER A 167 4.65 1.97 -6.07
CA SER A 167 5.95 1.27 -6.06
C SER A 167 7.07 2.13 -5.47
N LEU A 168 6.98 3.46 -5.58
CA LEU A 168 7.94 4.39 -4.97
C LEU A 168 7.96 4.25 -3.43
N ARG A 169 6.81 3.97 -2.82
CA ARG A 169 6.74 3.67 -1.39
C ARG A 169 7.38 2.32 -1.04
N HIS A 170 7.34 1.34 -1.94
CA HIS A 170 8.10 0.09 -1.77
C HIS A 170 9.60 0.33 -1.94
N THR A 171 10.00 1.24 -2.85
CA THR A 171 11.37 1.71 -3.00
C THR A 171 11.89 2.32 -1.69
N TYR A 172 11.10 3.18 -1.03
CA TYR A 172 11.45 3.72 0.28
C TYR A 172 11.65 2.62 1.35
N ALA A 173 10.76 1.64 1.38
CA ALA A 173 10.90 0.52 2.33
C ALA A 173 12.18 -0.29 2.06
N TYR A 174 12.52 -0.51 0.77
CA TYR A 174 13.78 -1.12 0.38
C TYR A 174 14.99 -0.26 0.81
N LEU A 175 14.92 1.05 0.57
CA LEU A 175 15.94 2.01 0.97
C LEU A 175 16.22 1.95 2.48
N LEU A 176 15.16 2.00 3.31
CA LEU A 176 15.27 1.91 4.76
C LEU A 176 15.93 0.60 5.21
N LYS A 177 15.54 -0.53 4.59
CA LYS A 177 16.15 -1.82 4.88
C LYS A 177 17.65 -1.83 4.49
N SER A 178 17.98 -1.44 3.25
CA SER A 178 19.35 -1.44 2.73
C SER A 178 20.27 -0.49 3.49
N SER A 179 19.70 0.56 4.12
CA SER A 179 20.40 1.47 5.02
C SER A 179 20.52 0.95 6.45
N GLY A 180 20.12 -0.29 6.75
CA GLY A 180 20.21 -0.87 8.08
C GLY A 180 19.20 -0.31 9.10
N VAL A 181 18.17 0.42 8.66
CA VAL A 181 17.14 0.97 9.55
C VAL A 181 16.32 -0.16 10.14
N HIS A 182 16.23 -0.19 11.47
CA HIS A 182 15.47 -1.23 12.17
C HIS A 182 13.99 -1.23 11.76
N VAL A 183 13.39 -2.42 11.65
CA VAL A 183 12.02 -2.59 11.13
C VAL A 183 10.96 -1.77 11.88
N THR A 184 11.09 -1.61 13.20
CA THR A 184 10.18 -0.80 14.02
C THR A 184 10.29 0.70 13.71
N THR A 185 11.49 1.20 13.45
CA THR A 185 11.72 2.57 13.02
C THR A 185 11.16 2.77 11.61
N ALA A 186 11.41 1.84 10.69
CA ALA A 186 10.85 1.88 9.35
C ALA A 186 9.31 1.87 9.36
N GLN A 187 8.68 1.07 10.21
CA GLN A 187 7.23 1.07 10.42
C GLN A 187 6.72 2.47 10.78
N ARG A 188 7.38 3.14 11.73
CA ARG A 188 7.03 4.50 12.15
C ARG A 188 7.21 5.52 11.02
N LEU A 189 8.34 5.49 10.31
CA LEU A 189 8.61 6.39 9.18
C LEU A 189 7.62 6.18 8.04
N MET A 190 7.23 4.94 7.78
CA MET A 190 6.22 4.61 6.76
C MET A 190 4.78 4.90 7.21
N GLY A 191 4.52 5.03 8.50
CA GLY A 191 3.17 5.25 9.03
C GLY A 191 2.25 4.04 8.78
N HIS A 192 2.74 2.83 9.01
CA HIS A 192 1.95 1.61 9.00
C HIS A 192 1.38 1.34 10.39
N SER A 193 0.05 1.23 10.48
CA SER A 193 -0.63 0.84 11.73
C SER A 193 -0.43 -0.63 12.06
N ASP A 194 -0.27 -1.48 11.04
CA ASP A 194 -0.02 -2.91 11.18
C ASP A 194 1.48 -3.21 10.95
N PRO A 195 2.19 -3.73 11.96
CA PRO A 195 3.58 -4.16 11.85
C PRO A 195 3.81 -5.22 10.78
N GLY A 196 2.84 -6.10 10.55
CA GLY A 196 2.91 -7.17 9.56
C GLY A 196 3.13 -6.66 8.14
N ILE A 197 2.63 -5.46 7.82
CA ILE A 197 2.83 -4.84 6.51
C ILE A 197 4.31 -4.52 6.28
N THR A 198 4.97 -3.88 7.25
CA THR A 198 6.40 -3.54 7.14
C THR A 198 7.26 -4.78 7.19
N LEU A 199 6.98 -5.69 8.11
CA LEU A 199 7.69 -6.96 8.21
C LEU A 199 7.60 -7.77 6.92
N GLY A 200 6.41 -7.88 6.32
CA GLY A 200 6.22 -8.58 5.05
C GLY A 200 6.96 -7.94 3.88
N ILE A 201 7.27 -6.64 3.91
CA ILE A 201 8.14 -5.99 2.93
C ILE A 201 9.60 -6.33 3.24
N TYR A 202 10.02 -6.21 4.50
CA TYR A 202 11.40 -6.47 4.93
C TYR A 202 11.83 -7.92 4.72
N THR A 203 10.95 -8.89 4.91
CA THR A 203 11.26 -10.32 4.75
C THR A 203 11.35 -10.79 3.29
N ARG A 204 10.86 -10.01 2.34
CA ARG A 204 10.91 -10.37 0.91
C ARG A 204 12.28 -10.16 0.25
N PHE A 205 13.23 -9.51 0.91
CA PHE A 205 14.54 -9.15 0.37
C PHE A 205 15.68 -10.00 0.94
N ARG A 206 15.51 -11.31 1.06
CA ARG A 206 16.25 -12.18 1.98
C ARG A 206 17.57 -12.78 1.52
N ASP A 207 17.97 -12.69 0.27
CA ASP A 207 19.05 -13.55 -0.24
C ASP A 207 20.45 -13.25 0.32
N ASP A 208 20.70 -12.03 0.83
CA ASP A 208 22.04 -11.64 1.36
C ASP A 208 22.09 -11.47 2.90
N GLU A 209 20.99 -11.72 3.62
CA GLU A 209 20.89 -11.38 5.06
C GLU A 209 21.75 -12.25 5.97
N ILE A 210 21.96 -13.52 5.61
CA ILE A 210 22.75 -14.45 6.45
C ILE A 210 24.22 -14.07 6.40
N ASP A 211 24.73 -13.74 5.22
CA ASP A 211 26.12 -13.34 5.04
C ASP A 211 26.40 -11.99 5.70
N GLN A 212 25.51 -11.02 5.54
CA GLN A 212 25.61 -9.71 6.21
C GLN A 212 25.54 -9.83 7.74
N ALA A 213 24.65 -10.68 8.27
CA ALA A 213 24.58 -10.94 9.70
C ALA A 213 25.87 -11.58 10.22
N GLY A 214 26.45 -12.51 9.48
CA GLY A 214 27.74 -13.12 9.78
C GLY A 214 28.89 -12.09 9.81
N GLU A 215 28.90 -11.15 8.87
CA GLU A 215 29.88 -10.07 8.86
C GLU A 215 29.70 -9.08 10.02
N MET A 216 28.44 -8.71 10.33
CA MET A 216 28.14 -7.83 11.46
C MET A 216 28.58 -8.44 12.80
N ILE A 217 28.28 -9.73 13.00
CA ILE A 217 28.69 -10.45 14.21
C ILE A 217 30.22 -10.49 14.29
N ARG A 218 30.92 -10.82 13.22
CA ARG A 218 32.39 -10.82 13.18
C ARG A 218 32.99 -9.46 13.51
N LYS A 219 32.45 -8.38 12.92
CA LYS A 219 32.91 -7.00 13.22
C LYS A 219 32.67 -6.60 14.67
N PHE A 220 31.58 -7.06 15.26
CA PHE A 220 31.27 -6.76 16.67
C PHE A 220 32.17 -7.53 17.63
N THR A 221 32.41 -8.82 17.36
CA THR A 221 33.26 -9.68 18.21
C THR A 221 34.76 -9.39 18.09
N GLN A 222 35.21 -8.71 17.02
CA GLN A 222 36.61 -8.29 16.83
C GLN A 222 36.92 -6.91 17.46
N LYS A 223 35.91 -6.13 17.86
CA LYS A 223 36.05 -4.80 18.48
C LYS A 223 36.05 -4.83 20.01
N ASN A 224 35.81 -5.99 20.61
CA ASN A 224 35.85 -6.23 22.06
C ASN A 224 36.94 -7.26 22.38
#